data_8805ec8f8519abd3c9c2eafa7f7a18e3
#
_entry.id   8805ec8f8519abd3c9c2eafa7f7a18e3
#
_cell.length_a   1.000
_cell.length_b   1.000
_cell.length_c   1.000
_cell.angle_alpha   90.00
_cell.angle_beta   90.00
_cell.angle_gamma   90.00
#
_symmetry.space_group_name_H-M   'P 1'
#
loop_
_entity.id
_entity.type
_entity.pdbx_description
1 polymer ?
#
loop_
_entity_poly.entity_id
_entity_poly.type
_entity_poly.pdbx_seq_one_letter_code
_entity_poly.pdbx_strand_id
1 'polypeptide(L)'
;MDSGNPERSVHWTIVTYDIDGTALHEETSPEILVAKHFLIKTIGCNKIWHIDENMNNNYYKNLMYVSAEEYELLRKHVKTVTELGREQEYYDYNTVKGNSAYKIYEGIYARCYGGSSLFVNQCYDDAYMCDEWKNSRDSFAEWYAANYYECDGERMAVDKDLLCRGNKEYAPDKCCILPETINSALASATKRRSRYRSAKVYAIGVDYDKARDKFFARITPFGHDKQVKLHYWDTEEEAFQEYKLFKESEIRVLALRYRDKIPDKLFDALIKYEVRPYSPYES
;
A
#
# COMPACT_ATOMS: atom_id res chain seq x y z
N MET A 1 20.50 48.87 -31.70
CA MET A 1 19.96 47.66 -32.35
C MET A 1 20.12 46.54 -31.32
N ASP A 2 19.11 46.40 -30.51
CA ASP A 2 19.13 45.42 -29.44
C ASP A 2 18.42 44.16 -29.92
N SER A 3 19.19 43.11 -30.13
CA SER A 3 18.67 41.80 -30.53
C SER A 3 18.17 41.10 -29.28
N GLY A 4 16.88 41.21 -29.05
CA GLY A 4 16.19 40.43 -28.01
C GLY A 4 16.44 38.95 -28.19
N ASN A 5 17.06 38.37 -27.19
CA ASN A 5 17.19 36.93 -27.03
C ASN A 5 15.85 36.40 -26.57
N PRO A 6 15.13 35.54 -27.33
CA PRO A 6 13.91 34.91 -26.82
C PRO A 6 14.33 33.96 -25.71
N GLU A 7 13.84 34.18 -24.49
CA GLU A 7 13.94 33.25 -23.40
C GLU A 7 13.38 31.91 -23.89
N ARG A 8 14.26 30.95 -24.09
CA ARG A 8 13.86 29.55 -24.35
C ARG A 8 13.23 29.05 -23.07
N SER A 9 11.91 28.92 -23.08
CA SER A 9 11.22 28.17 -22.06
C SER A 9 11.78 26.75 -22.07
N VAL A 10 12.49 26.40 -21.02
CA VAL A 10 13.00 25.03 -20.84
C VAL A 10 11.79 24.16 -20.46
N HIS A 11 11.26 23.44 -21.44
CA HIS A 11 10.28 22.41 -21.18
C HIS A 11 11.01 21.17 -20.69
N TRP A 12 10.81 20.80 -19.44
CA TRP A 12 11.26 19.52 -18.92
C TRP A 12 10.24 18.47 -19.33
N THR A 13 10.64 17.59 -20.23
CA THR A 13 9.86 16.38 -20.52
C THR A 13 10.38 15.29 -19.59
N ILE A 14 9.58 14.87 -18.63
CA ILE A 14 9.89 13.69 -17.84
C ILE A 14 9.32 12.50 -18.61
N VAL A 15 10.23 11.67 -19.10
CA VAL A 15 9.86 10.42 -19.76
C VAL A 15 9.84 9.35 -18.68
N THR A 16 8.65 8.84 -18.35
CA THR A 16 8.53 7.62 -17.56
C THR A 16 8.56 6.43 -18.50
N TYR A 17 9.34 5.42 -18.16
CA TYR A 17 9.41 4.16 -18.89
C TYR A 17 8.60 3.12 -18.14
N ASP A 18 7.88 2.27 -18.85
CA ASP A 18 7.36 1.04 -18.29
C ASP A 18 8.50 0.03 -18.05
N ILE A 19 8.15 -1.12 -17.49
CA ILE A 19 9.12 -2.16 -17.11
C ILE A 19 9.83 -2.79 -18.33
N ASP A 20 9.23 -2.66 -19.51
CA ASP A 20 9.76 -3.17 -20.78
C ASP A 20 10.64 -2.12 -21.49
N GLY A 21 10.83 -0.95 -20.87
CA GLY A 21 11.61 0.15 -21.43
C GLY A 21 10.85 0.96 -22.49
N THR A 22 9.55 0.76 -22.62
CA THR A 22 8.69 1.56 -23.52
C THR A 22 8.41 2.91 -22.88
N ALA A 23 8.72 3.98 -23.58
CA ALA A 23 8.47 5.34 -23.08
C ALA A 23 6.96 5.59 -22.99
N LEU A 24 6.47 5.78 -21.78
CA LEU A 24 5.14 6.31 -21.53
C LEU A 24 5.23 7.84 -21.72
N HIS A 25 4.86 8.33 -22.89
CA HIS A 25 4.79 9.75 -23.15
C HIS A 25 3.57 10.33 -22.42
N GLU A 26 3.74 10.77 -21.19
CA GLU A 26 2.95 11.85 -20.63
C GLU A 26 3.81 13.12 -20.69
N GLU A 27 3.44 14.08 -21.51
CA GLU A 27 3.88 15.47 -21.38
C GLU A 27 3.27 16.03 -20.09
N THR A 28 3.92 15.73 -18.97
CA THR A 28 3.43 16.19 -17.67
C THR A 28 4.25 17.40 -17.30
N SER A 29 3.60 18.56 -17.20
CA SER A 29 4.23 19.78 -16.73
C SER A 29 4.72 19.61 -15.26
N PRO A 30 5.77 20.36 -14.84
CA PRO A 30 6.31 20.26 -13.49
C PRO A 30 5.25 20.48 -12.40
N GLU A 31 4.31 21.40 -12.58
CA GLU A 31 3.24 21.67 -11.63
C GLU A 31 2.30 20.46 -11.47
N ILE A 32 1.99 19.74 -12.56
CA ILE A 32 1.16 18.54 -12.49
C ILE A 32 1.85 17.42 -11.69
N LEU A 33 3.15 17.23 -11.90
CA LEU A 33 3.93 16.25 -11.16
C LEU A 33 3.98 16.57 -9.66
N VAL A 34 4.25 17.82 -9.32
CA VAL A 34 4.29 18.26 -7.92
C VAL A 34 2.91 18.14 -7.29
N ALA A 35 1.85 18.56 -7.98
CA ALA A 35 0.49 18.48 -7.49
C ALA A 35 0.07 17.02 -7.27
N LYS A 36 0.31 16.13 -8.22
CA LYS A 36 0.03 14.70 -8.07
C LYS A 36 0.76 14.05 -6.90
N HIS A 37 1.94 14.55 -6.56
CA HIS A 37 2.76 13.97 -5.50
C HIS A 37 2.44 14.51 -4.09
N PHE A 38 2.13 15.78 -3.97
CA PHE A 38 2.02 16.46 -2.68
C PHE A 38 0.61 16.92 -2.31
N LEU A 39 -0.30 17.07 -3.28
CA LEU A 39 -1.64 17.59 -3.04
C LEU A 39 -2.68 16.45 -3.07
N ILE A 40 -3.65 16.53 -2.16
CA ILE A 40 -4.85 15.69 -2.23
C ILE A 40 -5.79 16.32 -3.25
N LYS A 41 -6.15 15.53 -4.28
CA LYS A 41 -7.03 16.00 -5.33
C LYS A 41 -8.46 16.10 -4.84
N THR A 42 -9.01 17.28 -4.87
CA THR A 42 -10.42 17.52 -4.54
C THR A 42 -11.33 17.05 -5.68
N ILE A 43 -12.41 16.34 -5.34
CA ILE A 43 -13.39 15.85 -6.34
C ILE A 43 -13.91 17.01 -7.18
N GLY A 44 -13.93 16.84 -8.50
CA GLY A 44 -14.34 17.87 -9.46
C GLY A 44 -13.26 18.90 -9.79
N CYS A 45 -12.11 18.89 -9.11
CA CYS A 45 -11.00 19.80 -9.37
C CYS A 45 -9.93 19.12 -10.22
N ASN A 46 -9.82 19.49 -11.47
CA ASN A 46 -8.91 18.90 -12.46
C ASN A 46 -7.90 19.88 -13.04
N LYS A 47 -7.89 21.11 -12.57
CA LYS A 47 -6.94 22.16 -12.94
C LYS A 47 -6.03 22.44 -11.75
N ILE A 48 -4.83 22.96 -12.03
CA ILE A 48 -3.88 23.41 -11.02
C ILE A 48 -3.71 24.91 -11.14
N TRP A 49 -3.76 25.60 -10.02
CA TRP A 49 -3.56 27.04 -9.92
C TRP A 49 -2.33 27.34 -9.08
N HIS A 50 -1.50 28.30 -9.52
CA HIS A 50 -0.40 28.84 -8.74
C HIS A 50 -0.92 29.99 -7.88
N ILE A 51 -0.88 29.82 -6.56
CA ILE A 51 -1.49 30.76 -5.60
C ILE A 51 -0.87 32.16 -5.69
N ASP A 52 0.43 32.24 -5.95
CA ASP A 52 1.17 33.49 -6.16
C ASP A 52 1.16 33.99 -7.61
N GLU A 53 0.38 33.33 -8.49
CA GLU A 53 0.28 33.62 -9.92
C GLU A 53 1.61 33.48 -10.71
N ASN A 54 2.66 32.96 -10.08
CA ASN A 54 3.93 32.68 -10.73
C ASN A 54 4.01 31.23 -11.23
N MET A 55 3.81 31.03 -12.51
CA MET A 55 3.80 29.71 -13.16
C MET A 55 5.14 28.97 -13.07
N ASN A 56 6.22 29.64 -12.68
CA ASN A 56 7.53 29.02 -12.47
C ASN A 56 7.73 28.52 -11.03
N ASN A 57 6.87 28.94 -10.10
CA ASN A 57 6.95 28.54 -8.70
C ASN A 57 6.11 27.27 -8.44
N ASN A 58 6.71 26.14 -8.71
CA ASN A 58 6.07 24.82 -8.51
C ASN A 58 6.27 24.28 -7.09
N TYR A 59 6.52 25.13 -6.11
CA TYR A 59 6.53 24.72 -4.71
C TYR A 59 5.13 24.23 -4.31
N TYR A 60 5.03 23.03 -3.74
CA TYR A 60 3.73 22.35 -3.55
C TYR A 60 2.70 23.17 -2.75
N LYS A 61 3.14 23.99 -1.76
CA LYS A 61 2.25 24.87 -1.01
C LYS A 61 1.77 26.08 -1.82
N ASN A 62 2.37 26.32 -2.97
CA ASN A 62 1.95 27.34 -3.91
C ASN A 62 0.96 26.80 -4.94
N LEU A 63 0.66 25.51 -4.94
CA LEU A 63 -0.22 24.88 -5.90
C LEU A 63 -1.54 24.49 -5.25
N MET A 64 -2.64 24.65 -6.00
CA MET A 64 -3.98 24.31 -5.56
C MET A 64 -4.75 23.63 -6.68
N TYR A 65 -5.45 22.52 -6.37
CA TYR A 65 -6.42 21.94 -7.28
C TYR A 65 -7.69 22.80 -7.31
N VAL A 66 -8.12 23.18 -8.52
CA VAL A 66 -9.30 23.99 -8.76
C VAL A 66 -10.20 23.36 -9.84
N SER A 67 -11.48 23.63 -9.79
CA SER A 67 -12.40 23.26 -10.87
C SER A 67 -12.14 24.10 -12.12
N ALA A 68 -12.70 23.72 -13.25
CA ALA A 68 -12.60 24.50 -14.48
C ALA A 68 -13.24 25.90 -14.33
N GLU A 69 -14.33 26.00 -13.57
CA GLU A 69 -15.03 27.26 -13.31
C GLU A 69 -14.20 28.18 -12.41
N GLU A 70 -13.67 27.65 -11.31
CA GLU A 70 -12.76 28.38 -10.40
C GLU A 70 -11.53 28.87 -11.16
N TYR A 71 -10.92 28.03 -12.00
CA TYR A 71 -9.76 28.39 -12.80
C TYR A 71 -10.05 29.61 -13.70
N GLU A 72 -11.21 29.64 -14.37
CA GLU A 72 -11.59 30.78 -15.21
C GLU A 72 -11.86 32.05 -14.39
N LEU A 73 -12.43 31.92 -13.18
CA LEU A 73 -12.62 33.07 -12.29
C LEU A 73 -11.27 33.65 -11.79
N LEU A 74 -10.37 32.78 -11.38
CA LEU A 74 -9.02 33.18 -10.94
C LEU A 74 -8.24 33.81 -12.09
N ARG A 75 -8.24 33.18 -13.28
CA ARG A 75 -7.53 33.69 -14.46
C ARG A 75 -8.03 35.07 -14.91
N LYS A 76 -9.30 35.36 -14.70
CA LYS A 76 -9.91 36.66 -15.03
C LYS A 76 -9.85 37.66 -13.88
N HIS A 77 -9.18 37.29 -12.76
CA HIS A 77 -9.13 38.09 -11.52
C HIS A 77 -10.54 38.46 -10.98
N VAL A 78 -11.55 37.63 -11.24
CA VAL A 78 -12.90 37.81 -10.70
C VAL A 78 -12.99 37.30 -9.26
N LYS A 79 -12.13 36.35 -8.90
CA LYS A 79 -12.01 35.77 -7.56
C LYS A 79 -10.55 35.51 -7.19
N THR A 80 -10.25 35.51 -5.91
CA THR A 80 -8.96 35.10 -5.37
C THR A 80 -9.06 33.69 -4.76
N VAL A 81 -7.92 33.04 -4.50
CA VAL A 81 -7.87 31.73 -3.85
C VAL A 81 -8.58 31.76 -2.49
N THR A 82 -8.43 32.86 -1.72
CA THR A 82 -9.11 33.04 -0.44
C THR A 82 -10.64 33.10 -0.57
N GLU A 83 -11.15 33.67 -1.65
CA GLU A 83 -12.58 33.77 -1.91
C GLU A 83 -13.22 32.45 -2.40
N LEU A 84 -12.41 31.44 -2.77
CA LEU A 84 -12.93 30.11 -3.07
C LEU A 84 -13.49 29.41 -1.83
N GLY A 85 -13.12 29.86 -0.62
CA GLY A 85 -13.70 29.40 0.64
C GLY A 85 -13.34 27.95 1.01
N ARG A 86 -12.27 27.40 0.45
CA ARG A 86 -11.76 26.09 0.77
C ARG A 86 -10.25 26.12 0.87
N GLU A 87 -9.72 25.20 1.66
CA GLU A 87 -8.28 24.99 1.80
C GLU A 87 -7.83 23.83 0.90
N GLN A 88 -6.58 23.91 0.43
CA GLN A 88 -5.94 22.78 -0.24
C GLN A 88 -5.43 21.80 0.79
N GLU A 89 -5.86 20.56 0.68
CA GLU A 89 -5.31 19.46 1.46
C GLU A 89 -4.01 18.94 0.84
N TYR A 90 -3.03 18.64 1.69
CA TYR A 90 -1.73 18.13 1.28
C TYR A 90 -1.51 16.74 1.86
N TYR A 91 -0.76 15.91 1.13
CA TYR A 91 -0.28 14.67 1.70
C TYR A 91 0.71 14.99 2.83
N ASP A 92 0.36 14.60 4.04
CA ASP A 92 1.27 14.75 5.16
C ASP A 92 2.23 13.54 5.22
N TYR A 93 3.41 13.74 4.68
CA TYR A 93 4.48 12.74 4.73
C TYR A 93 5.14 12.63 6.11
N ASN A 94 4.82 13.52 7.04
CA ASN A 94 5.51 13.61 8.32
C ASN A 94 4.69 13.08 9.50
N THR A 95 3.36 13.21 9.50
CA THR A 95 2.50 12.81 10.62
C THR A 95 2.37 11.31 10.75
N VAL A 96 2.20 10.57 9.63
CA VAL A 96 2.23 9.12 9.66
C VAL A 96 3.11 8.63 8.52
N LYS A 97 4.37 8.38 8.83
CA LYS A 97 5.35 7.92 7.85
C LYS A 97 4.82 6.73 7.05
N GLY A 98 4.53 6.94 5.77
CA GLY A 98 4.19 5.89 4.83
C GLY A 98 2.71 5.70 4.51
N ASN A 99 1.82 6.55 4.99
CA ASN A 99 0.38 6.50 4.63
C ASN A 99 0.05 7.26 3.33
N SER A 100 1.02 7.78 2.63
CA SER A 100 0.80 8.38 1.32
C SER A 100 0.30 7.34 0.32
N ALA A 101 -0.85 7.59 -0.29
CA ALA A 101 -1.43 6.72 -1.33
C ALA A 101 -0.41 6.37 -2.43
N TYR A 102 0.35 7.36 -2.88
CA TYR A 102 1.35 7.15 -3.93
C TYR A 102 2.54 6.27 -3.49
N LYS A 103 3.01 6.40 -2.24
CA LYS A 103 4.05 5.50 -1.72
C LYS A 103 3.56 4.07 -1.58
N ILE A 104 2.32 3.90 -1.17
CA ILE A 104 1.69 2.59 -1.08
C ILE A 104 1.52 2.00 -2.49
N TYR A 105 1.04 2.82 -3.44
CA TYR A 105 0.94 2.43 -4.84
C TYR A 105 2.28 1.97 -5.42
N GLU A 106 3.34 2.77 -5.27
CA GLU A 106 4.69 2.43 -5.73
C GLU A 106 5.19 1.11 -5.11
N GLY A 107 4.91 0.91 -3.83
CA GLY A 107 5.22 -0.36 -3.16
C GLY A 107 4.44 -1.55 -3.70
N ILE A 108 3.17 -1.37 -4.08
CA ILE A 108 2.36 -2.40 -4.73
C ILE A 108 2.86 -2.65 -6.15
N TYR A 109 3.09 -1.59 -6.93
CA TYR A 109 3.59 -1.67 -8.30
C TYR A 109 4.94 -2.38 -8.37
N ALA A 110 5.86 -2.04 -7.48
CA ALA A 110 7.17 -2.71 -7.38
C ALA A 110 7.05 -4.20 -7.03
N ARG A 111 6.07 -4.59 -6.20
CA ARG A 111 5.80 -5.99 -5.89
C ARG A 111 5.23 -6.77 -7.06
N CYS A 112 4.38 -6.12 -7.86
CA CYS A 112 3.74 -6.76 -9.03
C CYS A 112 4.64 -6.80 -10.25
N TYR A 113 5.42 -5.74 -10.49
CA TYR A 113 6.11 -5.53 -11.77
C TYR A 113 7.59 -5.18 -11.65
N GLY A 114 8.11 -4.96 -10.44
CA GLY A 114 9.51 -4.59 -10.18
C GLY A 114 10.48 -5.77 -10.38
N GLY A 115 10.63 -6.22 -11.59
CA GLY A 115 11.32 -7.44 -12.04
C GLY A 115 12.84 -7.46 -11.93
N SER A 116 13.48 -6.90 -10.92
CA SER A 116 14.88 -7.25 -10.72
C SER A 116 15.37 -6.95 -9.32
N SER A 117 16.15 -7.90 -8.84
CA SER A 117 17.14 -7.85 -7.79
C SER A 117 16.67 -7.83 -6.37
N LEU A 118 17.13 -8.81 -5.63
CA LEU A 118 17.38 -8.89 -4.18
C LEU A 118 16.19 -8.79 -3.22
N PHE A 119 15.04 -8.23 -3.62
CA PHE A 119 13.86 -8.04 -2.77
C PHE A 119 12.52 -8.53 -3.35
N VAL A 120 12.50 -9.13 -4.54
CA VAL A 120 11.30 -9.84 -5.01
C VAL A 120 11.15 -11.08 -4.12
N ASN A 121 10.44 -10.90 -3.04
CA ASN A 121 10.01 -12.03 -2.22
C ASN A 121 9.21 -12.96 -3.14
N GLN A 122 9.65 -14.19 -3.32
CA GLN A 122 8.98 -15.26 -4.08
C GLN A 122 7.50 -15.46 -3.68
N CYS A 123 7.04 -14.79 -2.63
CA CYS A 123 5.66 -14.77 -2.17
C CYS A 123 4.72 -13.89 -3.00
N TYR A 124 5.23 -13.12 -3.97
CA TYR A 124 4.45 -12.21 -4.81
C TYR A 124 4.58 -12.53 -6.32
N ASP A 125 5.17 -13.69 -6.66
CA ASP A 125 5.53 -14.04 -8.06
C ASP A 125 4.35 -13.98 -9.05
N ASP A 126 3.10 -13.94 -8.58
CA ASP A 126 1.91 -13.87 -9.42
C ASP A 126 0.95 -12.74 -9.02
N ALA A 127 1.39 -11.79 -8.19
CA ALA A 127 0.54 -10.66 -7.84
C ALA A 127 0.49 -9.65 -8.98
N TYR A 128 -0.68 -9.10 -9.26
CA TYR A 128 -0.87 -8.10 -10.29
C TYR A 128 -1.91 -7.06 -9.85
N MET A 129 -1.95 -5.95 -10.55
CA MET A 129 -2.94 -4.90 -10.35
C MET A 129 -4.03 -5.01 -11.42
N CYS A 130 -5.26 -4.65 -11.08
CA CYS A 130 -6.31 -4.48 -12.08
C CYS A 130 -5.91 -3.40 -13.09
N ASP A 131 -6.47 -3.45 -14.29
CA ASP A 131 -6.12 -2.53 -15.37
C ASP A 131 -6.34 -1.06 -15.00
N GLU A 132 -7.37 -0.77 -14.21
CA GLU A 132 -7.65 0.58 -13.73
C GLU A 132 -6.48 1.14 -12.91
N TRP A 133 -6.02 0.40 -11.90
CA TRP A 133 -4.92 0.84 -11.05
C TRP A 133 -3.56 0.75 -11.74
N LYS A 134 -3.37 -0.23 -12.62
CA LYS A 134 -2.13 -0.36 -13.38
C LYS A 134 -1.90 0.85 -14.29
N ASN A 135 -2.96 1.35 -14.91
CA ASN A 135 -2.90 2.45 -15.89
C ASN A 135 -3.06 3.84 -15.24
N SER A 136 -3.59 3.92 -14.02
CA SER A 136 -3.83 5.19 -13.33
C SER A 136 -3.57 5.08 -11.83
N ARG A 137 -2.43 5.62 -11.39
CA ARG A 137 -2.16 5.74 -9.95
C ARG A 137 -3.11 6.71 -9.25
N ASP A 138 -3.72 7.64 -10.01
CA ASP A 138 -4.71 8.57 -9.46
C ASP A 138 -6.00 7.83 -9.10
N SER A 139 -6.44 6.85 -9.91
CA SER A 139 -7.58 5.98 -9.55
C SER A 139 -7.33 5.19 -8.27
N PHE A 140 -6.10 4.69 -8.09
CA PHE A 140 -5.71 4.07 -6.82
C PHE A 140 -5.75 5.09 -5.66
N ALA A 141 -5.22 6.29 -5.86
CA ALA A 141 -5.20 7.32 -4.83
C ALA A 141 -6.61 7.79 -4.45
N GLU A 142 -7.51 7.91 -5.41
CA GLU A 142 -8.93 8.21 -5.18
C GLU A 142 -9.61 7.10 -4.37
N TRP A 143 -9.41 5.83 -4.74
CA TRP A 143 -9.90 4.69 -3.97
C TRP A 143 -9.32 4.68 -2.55
N TYR A 144 -8.00 4.92 -2.43
CA TYR A 144 -7.35 4.95 -1.13
C TYR A 144 -7.91 6.04 -0.23
N ALA A 145 -8.08 7.26 -0.75
CA ALA A 145 -8.67 8.36 -0.02
C ALA A 145 -10.12 8.11 0.41
N ALA A 146 -10.91 7.46 -0.44
CA ALA A 146 -12.30 7.10 -0.15
C ALA A 146 -12.46 6.00 0.91
N ASN A 147 -11.43 5.15 1.09
CA ASN A 147 -11.46 4.02 2.02
C ASN A 147 -10.53 4.20 3.21
N TYR A 148 -9.73 5.29 3.23
CA TYR A 148 -8.82 5.57 4.32
C TYR A 148 -9.57 5.95 5.60
N TYR A 149 -9.09 5.45 6.70
CA TYR A 149 -9.46 5.86 8.04
C TYR A 149 -8.20 5.93 8.90
N GLU A 150 -8.20 6.77 9.88
CA GLU A 150 -7.11 6.87 10.84
C GLU A 150 -7.28 5.86 11.97
N CYS A 151 -6.19 5.25 12.37
CA CYS A 151 -6.16 4.28 13.45
C CYS A 151 -4.98 4.57 14.37
N ASP A 152 -5.21 5.34 15.45
CA ASP A 152 -4.24 5.64 16.52
C ASP A 152 -2.85 6.12 16.03
N GLY A 153 -2.78 6.82 14.91
CA GLY A 153 -1.52 7.24 14.30
C GLY A 153 -0.69 6.11 13.69
N GLU A 154 -1.25 4.91 13.53
CA GLU A 154 -0.56 3.79 12.90
C GLU A 154 -0.41 4.00 11.39
N ARG A 155 0.67 3.45 10.87
CA ARG A 155 0.82 3.29 9.44
C ARG A 155 -0.25 2.34 8.90
N MET A 156 -0.88 2.73 7.78
CA MET A 156 -1.88 1.90 7.12
C MET A 156 -1.28 1.12 5.95
N ALA A 157 -1.73 -0.08 5.75
CA ALA A 157 -1.34 -0.96 4.65
C ALA A 157 -2.55 -1.32 3.78
N VAL A 158 -2.29 -1.62 2.52
CA VAL A 158 -3.29 -2.21 1.62
C VAL A 158 -3.06 -3.71 1.55
N ASP A 159 -4.07 -4.46 1.94
CA ASP A 159 -4.09 -5.91 1.88
C ASP A 159 -5.10 -6.40 0.83
N LYS A 160 -4.72 -7.42 0.07
CA LYS A 160 -5.55 -8.03 -0.99
C LYS A 160 -6.10 -9.41 -0.62
N ASP A 161 -5.63 -9.97 0.49
CA ASP A 161 -5.85 -11.37 0.85
C ASP A 161 -6.87 -11.56 1.97
N LEU A 162 -7.02 -10.59 2.87
CA LEU A 162 -7.91 -10.71 4.03
C LEU A 162 -9.37 -10.92 3.63
N LEU A 163 -9.87 -10.12 2.68
CA LEU A 163 -11.26 -10.20 2.21
C LEU A 163 -11.47 -11.28 1.15
N CYS A 164 -10.46 -11.53 0.33
CA CYS A 164 -10.51 -12.47 -0.79
C CYS A 164 -9.29 -13.39 -0.71
N ARG A 165 -9.38 -14.42 0.13
CA ARG A 165 -8.25 -15.30 0.41
C ARG A 165 -7.69 -16.00 -0.82
N GLY A 166 -6.34 -15.93 -0.98
CA GLY A 166 -5.66 -16.49 -2.14
C GLY A 166 -5.77 -15.63 -3.39
N ASN A 167 -6.32 -14.44 -3.24
CA ASN A 167 -6.40 -13.47 -4.32
C ASN A 167 -5.00 -12.94 -4.68
N LYS A 168 -4.73 -12.83 -5.97
CA LYS A 168 -3.47 -12.31 -6.51
C LYS A 168 -3.60 -10.87 -7.06
N GLU A 169 -4.83 -10.40 -7.21
CA GLU A 169 -5.13 -9.11 -7.83
C GLU A 169 -5.29 -8.00 -6.80
N TYR A 170 -4.60 -6.90 -7.01
CA TYR A 170 -4.89 -5.64 -6.33
C TYR A 170 -5.98 -4.90 -7.11
N ALA A 171 -7.19 -4.83 -6.54
CA ALA A 171 -8.36 -4.22 -7.15
C ALA A 171 -9.26 -3.56 -6.09
N PRO A 172 -10.09 -2.57 -6.46
CA PRO A 172 -10.94 -1.82 -5.52
C PRO A 172 -11.90 -2.70 -4.70
N ASP A 173 -12.43 -3.74 -5.31
CA ASP A 173 -13.41 -4.67 -4.71
C ASP A 173 -12.78 -5.79 -3.88
N LYS A 174 -11.47 -6.01 -4.03
CA LYS A 174 -10.72 -7.11 -3.39
C LYS A 174 -9.80 -6.65 -2.27
N CYS A 175 -9.36 -5.40 -2.33
CA CYS A 175 -8.45 -4.83 -1.36
C CYS A 175 -9.17 -4.18 -0.18
N CYS A 176 -8.44 -4.09 0.92
CA CYS A 176 -8.84 -3.30 2.07
C CYS A 176 -7.63 -2.54 2.65
N ILE A 177 -7.92 -1.48 3.38
CA ILE A 177 -6.92 -0.72 4.12
C ILE A 177 -7.01 -1.17 5.59
N LEU A 178 -5.85 -1.48 6.18
CA LEU A 178 -5.79 -1.93 7.56
C LEU A 178 -4.49 -1.46 8.24
N PRO A 179 -4.48 -1.36 9.58
CA PRO A 179 -3.28 -1.01 10.33
C PRO A 179 -2.13 -1.98 10.05
N GLU A 180 -0.90 -1.45 9.93
CA GLU A 180 0.30 -2.25 9.66
C GLU A 180 0.53 -3.33 10.72
N THR A 181 0.11 -3.08 11.94
CA THR A 181 0.10 -4.06 13.04
C THR A 181 -0.70 -5.31 12.68
N ILE A 182 -1.92 -5.13 12.17
CA ILE A 182 -2.77 -6.24 11.72
C ILE A 182 -2.16 -6.89 10.47
N ASN A 183 -1.73 -6.10 9.49
CA ASN A 183 -1.11 -6.61 8.27
C ASN A 183 0.12 -7.49 8.56
N SER A 184 0.97 -7.06 9.49
CA SER A 184 2.15 -7.82 9.92
C SER A 184 1.77 -9.14 10.61
N ALA A 185 0.71 -9.14 11.43
CA ALA A 185 0.21 -10.35 12.08
C ALA A 185 -0.30 -11.36 11.05
N LEU A 186 -1.10 -10.93 10.08
CA LEU A 186 -1.59 -11.76 8.97
C LEU A 186 -0.44 -12.29 8.11
N ALA A 187 0.51 -11.43 7.74
CA ALA A 187 1.69 -11.84 6.99
C ALA A 187 2.53 -12.90 7.73
N SER A 188 2.62 -12.81 9.06
CA SER A 188 3.31 -13.82 9.87
C SER A 188 2.61 -15.16 9.89
N ALA A 189 1.29 -15.18 9.73
CA ALA A 189 0.46 -16.38 9.69
C ALA A 189 0.43 -17.09 8.32
N THR A 190 0.95 -16.42 7.28
CA THR A 190 0.93 -16.95 5.90
C THR A 190 2.32 -17.24 5.34
N LYS A 191 3.37 -16.66 5.91
CA LYS A 191 4.73 -16.78 5.37
C LYS A 191 5.41 -18.08 5.83
N ARG A 192 5.74 -18.91 4.86
CA ARG A 192 6.65 -20.02 5.02
C ARG A 192 8.08 -19.52 5.23
N ARG A 193 8.73 -19.91 6.30
CA ARG A 193 10.12 -19.57 6.57
C ARG A 193 11.07 -20.70 6.10
N SER A 194 11.20 -20.91 4.79
CA SER A 194 12.33 -21.70 4.29
C SER A 194 13.48 -20.75 3.93
N ARG A 195 14.58 -20.81 4.68
CA ARG A 195 15.82 -20.12 4.32
C ARG A 195 16.60 -20.87 3.23
N TYR A 196 16.25 -22.11 2.95
CA TYR A 196 16.99 -22.96 2.02
C TYR A 196 16.01 -23.69 1.10
N ARG A 197 16.18 -23.53 -0.21
CA ARG A 197 15.42 -24.21 -1.27
C ARG A 197 15.51 -25.76 -1.21
N SER A 198 16.50 -26.32 -0.51
CA SER A 198 16.75 -27.76 -0.39
C SER A 198 16.26 -28.39 0.92
N ALA A 199 15.69 -27.61 1.85
CA ALA A 199 15.19 -28.17 3.10
C ALA A 199 13.82 -28.81 2.89
N LYS A 200 13.56 -29.92 3.57
CA LYS A 200 12.23 -30.52 3.66
C LYS A 200 11.26 -29.47 4.19
N VAL A 201 10.18 -29.30 3.49
CA VAL A 201 9.22 -28.26 3.80
C VAL A 201 8.10 -28.87 4.60
N TYR A 202 7.89 -28.36 5.80
CA TYR A 202 6.78 -28.69 6.69
C TYR A 202 5.69 -27.64 6.59
N ALA A 203 4.55 -27.89 7.19
CA ALA A 203 3.46 -26.94 7.33
C ALA A 203 3.94 -25.61 7.96
N ILE A 204 3.23 -24.53 7.71
CA ILE A 204 3.54 -23.20 8.28
C ILE A 204 3.67 -23.31 9.80
N GLY A 205 4.77 -22.79 10.32
CA GLY A 205 5.03 -22.77 11.77
C GLY A 205 5.46 -24.11 12.37
N VAL A 206 5.61 -25.16 11.56
CA VAL A 206 6.07 -26.47 12.03
C VAL A 206 7.54 -26.69 11.71
N ASP A 207 8.25 -27.24 12.66
CA ASP A 207 9.64 -27.71 12.53
C ASP A 207 9.76 -29.16 13.05
N TYR A 208 10.85 -29.82 12.67
CA TYR A 208 11.15 -31.20 13.06
C TYR A 208 12.47 -31.28 13.85
N ASP A 209 12.40 -31.91 15.01
CA ASP A 209 13.55 -32.19 15.86
C ASP A 209 14.08 -33.61 15.59
N LYS A 210 15.17 -33.68 14.81
CA LYS A 210 15.80 -34.96 14.44
C LYS A 210 16.29 -35.78 15.62
N ALA A 211 16.70 -35.13 16.72
CA ALA A 211 17.25 -35.84 17.89
C ALA A 211 16.15 -36.51 18.69
N ARG A 212 14.92 -35.98 18.63
CA ARG A 212 13.76 -36.51 19.34
C ARG A 212 12.82 -37.30 18.44
N ASP A 213 13.02 -37.24 17.13
CA ASP A 213 12.11 -37.79 16.13
C ASP A 213 10.67 -37.28 16.32
N LYS A 214 10.54 -35.94 16.53
CA LYS A 214 9.27 -35.27 16.83
C LYS A 214 9.11 -33.98 16.07
N PHE A 215 7.86 -33.62 15.80
CA PHE A 215 7.48 -32.31 15.30
C PHE A 215 7.16 -31.35 16.43
N PHE A 216 7.26 -30.05 16.18
CA PHE A 216 6.88 -29.03 17.14
C PHE A 216 6.46 -27.75 16.42
N ALA A 217 5.51 -27.02 17.02
CA ALA A 217 5.16 -25.70 16.55
C ALA A 217 6.18 -24.67 17.05
N ARG A 218 6.56 -23.75 16.15
CA ARG A 218 7.40 -22.61 16.45
C ARG A 218 6.65 -21.32 16.16
N ILE A 219 6.50 -20.49 17.15
CA ILE A 219 5.77 -19.24 17.08
C ILE A 219 6.65 -18.06 17.47
N THR A 220 6.34 -16.89 16.96
CA THR A 220 6.77 -15.62 17.52
C THR A 220 5.48 -14.93 17.99
N PRO A 221 5.23 -14.88 19.31
CA PRO A 221 4.04 -14.22 19.83
C PRO A 221 4.02 -12.76 19.40
N PHE A 222 2.83 -12.23 19.17
CA PHE A 222 2.66 -10.85 18.74
C PHE A 222 3.27 -9.88 19.77
N GLY A 223 4.06 -8.89 19.27
CA GLY A 223 4.77 -7.94 20.13
C GLY A 223 6.05 -8.48 20.79
N HIS A 224 6.47 -9.72 20.44
CA HIS A 224 7.71 -10.30 20.92
C HIS A 224 8.70 -10.56 19.79
N ASP A 225 10.00 -10.38 20.06
CA ASP A 225 11.08 -10.63 19.10
C ASP A 225 11.58 -12.06 19.12
N LYS A 226 11.30 -12.79 20.20
CA LYS A 226 11.82 -14.14 20.42
C LYS A 226 10.83 -15.20 19.98
N GLN A 227 11.35 -16.18 19.24
CA GLN A 227 10.61 -17.38 18.92
C GLN A 227 10.48 -18.29 20.15
N VAL A 228 9.29 -18.87 20.27
CA VAL A 228 8.97 -19.87 21.29
C VAL A 228 8.69 -21.20 20.60
N LYS A 229 9.24 -22.26 21.13
CA LYS A 229 8.96 -23.64 20.78
C LYS A 229 7.81 -24.12 21.67
N LEU A 230 6.76 -24.65 21.08
CA LEU A 230 5.61 -25.24 21.80
C LEU A 230 5.87 -26.74 22.08
N HIS A 231 4.83 -27.53 22.22
CA HIS A 231 4.95 -28.93 22.54
C HIS A 231 5.54 -29.76 21.39
N TYR A 232 6.03 -30.94 21.74
CA TYR A 232 6.49 -31.96 20.79
C TYR A 232 5.38 -32.94 20.47
N TRP A 233 5.21 -33.23 19.19
CA TRP A 233 4.14 -34.06 18.62
C TRP A 233 4.71 -35.20 17.78
N ASP A 234 3.94 -36.27 17.60
CA ASP A 234 4.33 -37.40 16.76
C ASP A 234 4.17 -37.11 15.28
N THR A 235 3.21 -36.25 14.94
CA THR A 235 2.89 -35.92 13.57
C THR A 235 3.02 -34.43 13.27
N GLU A 236 3.29 -34.13 11.99
CA GLU A 236 3.30 -32.76 11.46
C GLU A 236 1.95 -32.08 11.65
N GLU A 237 0.85 -32.81 11.43
CA GLU A 237 -0.50 -32.29 11.55
C GLU A 237 -0.83 -31.84 12.98
N GLU A 238 -0.48 -32.62 14.00
CA GLU A 238 -0.71 -32.24 15.41
C GLU A 238 0.06 -30.96 15.77
N ALA A 239 1.32 -30.86 15.35
CA ALA A 239 2.11 -29.65 15.54
C ALA A 239 1.52 -28.46 14.78
N PHE A 240 1.01 -28.68 13.57
CA PHE A 240 0.34 -27.63 12.82
C PHE A 240 -0.97 -27.17 13.49
N GLN A 241 -1.78 -28.07 14.01
CA GLN A 241 -3.02 -27.71 14.71
C GLN A 241 -2.72 -26.85 15.95
N GLU A 242 -1.66 -27.15 16.68
CA GLU A 242 -1.21 -26.29 17.80
C GLU A 242 -0.80 -24.89 17.32
N TYR A 243 -0.02 -24.79 16.24
CA TYR A 243 0.35 -23.51 15.62
C TYR A 243 -0.90 -22.74 15.17
N LYS A 244 -1.83 -23.40 14.47
CA LYS A 244 -3.08 -22.83 13.97
C LYS A 244 -3.91 -22.22 15.10
N LEU A 245 -4.17 -22.98 16.14
CA LEU A 245 -4.93 -22.54 17.31
C LEU A 245 -4.31 -21.30 17.96
N PHE A 246 -2.98 -21.30 18.11
CA PHE A 246 -2.27 -20.16 18.68
C PHE A 246 -2.40 -18.91 17.79
N LYS A 247 -2.12 -19.02 16.49
CA LYS A 247 -2.16 -17.88 15.57
C LYS A 247 -3.56 -17.31 15.36
N GLU A 248 -4.55 -18.16 15.24
CA GLU A 248 -5.95 -17.72 15.15
C GLU A 248 -6.40 -17.00 16.44
N SER A 249 -5.98 -17.51 17.61
CA SER A 249 -6.24 -16.82 18.87
C SER A 249 -5.58 -15.44 18.92
N GLU A 250 -4.32 -15.32 18.50
CA GLU A 250 -3.64 -14.02 18.42
C GLU A 250 -4.38 -13.03 17.51
N ILE A 251 -4.80 -13.50 16.32
CA ILE A 251 -5.52 -12.65 15.35
C ILE A 251 -6.88 -12.22 15.92
N ARG A 252 -7.61 -13.12 16.59
CA ARG A 252 -8.88 -12.77 17.26
C ARG A 252 -8.69 -11.75 18.38
N VAL A 253 -7.67 -11.94 19.22
CA VAL A 253 -7.33 -10.97 20.29
C VAL A 253 -6.97 -9.62 19.68
N LEU A 254 -6.23 -9.61 18.58
CA LEU A 254 -5.88 -8.41 17.87
C LEU A 254 -7.15 -7.74 17.29
N ALA A 255 -8.03 -8.50 16.64
CA ALA A 255 -9.31 -8.00 16.13
C ALA A 255 -10.13 -7.32 17.24
N LEU A 256 -10.22 -7.94 18.42
CA LEU A 256 -10.93 -7.37 19.56
C LEU A 256 -10.33 -6.05 20.07
N ARG A 257 -8.99 -5.90 20.04
CA ARG A 257 -8.31 -4.63 20.41
C ARG A 257 -8.62 -3.50 19.42
N TYR A 258 -8.93 -3.85 18.18
CA TYR A 258 -9.22 -2.90 17.12
C TYR A 258 -10.72 -2.79 16.80
N ARG A 259 -11.61 -3.39 17.63
CA ARG A 259 -13.05 -3.50 17.34
C ARG A 259 -13.69 -2.16 16.95
N ASP A 260 -13.40 -1.11 17.72
CA ASP A 260 -13.99 0.22 17.54
C ASP A 260 -13.14 1.16 16.67
N LYS A 261 -12.06 0.63 16.07
CA LYS A 261 -11.05 1.40 15.32
C LYS A 261 -10.97 1.00 13.84
N ILE A 262 -11.52 -0.14 13.48
CA ILE A 262 -11.54 -0.65 12.12
C ILE A 262 -12.98 -0.89 11.65
N PRO A 263 -13.24 -0.83 10.33
CA PRO A 263 -14.56 -1.15 9.78
C PRO A 263 -15.05 -2.55 10.17
N ASP A 264 -16.37 -2.70 10.42
CA ASP A 264 -17.00 -3.98 10.77
C ASP A 264 -16.64 -5.12 9.82
N LYS A 265 -16.59 -4.84 8.52
CA LYS A 265 -16.21 -5.84 7.50
C LYS A 265 -14.83 -6.44 7.76
N LEU A 266 -13.87 -5.64 8.22
CA LEU A 266 -12.51 -6.11 8.53
C LEU A 266 -12.51 -6.88 9.85
N PHE A 267 -13.21 -6.38 10.85
CA PHE A 267 -13.38 -7.08 12.13
C PHE A 267 -13.94 -8.48 11.92
N ASP A 268 -15.03 -8.61 11.15
CA ASP A 268 -15.67 -9.89 10.86
C ASP A 268 -14.75 -10.85 10.11
N ALA A 269 -13.96 -10.32 9.17
CA ALA A 269 -12.97 -11.12 8.44
C ALA A 269 -11.86 -11.64 9.36
N LEU A 270 -11.38 -10.80 10.28
CA LEU A 270 -10.35 -11.19 11.26
C LEU A 270 -10.87 -12.21 12.28
N ILE A 271 -12.09 -12.07 12.76
CA ILE A 271 -12.70 -13.04 13.70
C ILE A 271 -12.87 -14.42 13.04
N LYS A 272 -13.16 -14.45 11.74
CA LYS A 272 -13.33 -15.66 10.94
C LYS A 272 -12.04 -16.14 10.27
N TYR A 273 -10.91 -15.49 10.55
CA TYR A 273 -9.65 -15.81 9.89
C TYR A 273 -9.18 -17.23 10.26
N GLU A 274 -8.82 -17.99 9.24
CA GLU A 274 -8.31 -19.35 9.38
C GLU A 274 -6.87 -19.46 8.88
N VAL A 275 -6.00 -20.06 9.68
CA VAL A 275 -4.64 -20.42 9.27
C VAL A 275 -4.67 -21.75 8.53
N ARG A 276 -4.01 -21.84 7.37
CA ARG A 276 -3.90 -23.07 6.57
C ARG A 276 -2.48 -23.63 6.61
N PRO A 277 -2.31 -24.96 6.45
CA PRO A 277 -0.99 -25.62 6.60
C PRO A 277 0.03 -25.17 5.55
N TYR A 278 -0.43 -24.79 4.37
CA TYR A 278 0.42 -24.35 3.26
C TYR A 278 0.05 -22.94 2.81
N SER A 279 1.02 -22.28 2.18
CA SER A 279 0.75 -20.96 1.60
C SER A 279 -0.37 -21.05 0.56
N PRO A 280 -1.31 -20.10 0.55
CA PRO A 280 -2.36 -20.05 -0.48
C PRO A 280 -1.81 -19.86 -1.89
N TYR A 281 -0.52 -19.53 -2.02
CA TYR A 281 0.18 -19.34 -3.29
C TYR A 281 0.94 -20.57 -3.78
N GLU A 282 0.87 -21.68 -3.06
CA GLU A 282 1.44 -22.96 -3.48
C GLU A 282 0.33 -23.84 -4.06
N SER A 283 0.09 -23.71 -5.34
CA SER A 283 -0.73 -24.63 -6.15
C SER A 283 0.11 -25.20 -7.27
#